data_6e8cedaabe9e17264f33eb7d91f4efa9
#
_entry.id   6e8cedaabe9e17264f33eb7d91f4efa9
#
_cell.length_a   1.000
_cell.length_b   1.000
_cell.length_c   1.000
_cell.angle_alpha   90.00
_cell.angle_beta   90.00
_cell.angle_gamma   90.00
#
_symmetry.space_group_name_H-M   'P 1'
#
loop_
_entity.id
_entity.type
_entity.pdbx_description
1 polymer ?
#
loop_
_entity_poly.entity_id
_entity_poly.type
_entity_poly.pdbx_seq_one_letter_code
_entity_poly.pdbx_strand_id
1 'polypeptide(L)'
;MPTTSTDPLVEALATQLRLMDLVGWQRIATWAEQSELSFEDLRLLLALAVKMDDGPAAISELADLAGFSLDVAYPATHRLRGRGYLREGQRLYALSERGQELLAMLDAAHREGIQAYVDQLDGDERQRLCRAFAIPR
;
A
#
# COMPACT_ATOMS: atom_id res chain seq x y z
N MET A 1 -12.59 27.73 -11.43
CA MET A 1 -13.41 26.73 -10.74
C MET A 1 -12.89 25.35 -10.96
N PRO A 2 -12.65 24.61 -9.91
CA PRO A 2 -12.29 23.21 -10.12
C PRO A 2 -13.46 22.53 -10.80
N THR A 3 -13.24 22.03 -11.97
CA THR A 3 -14.22 21.21 -12.65
C THR A 3 -14.25 19.85 -12.00
N THR A 4 -15.35 19.53 -11.36
CA THR A 4 -15.62 18.16 -10.98
C THR A 4 -15.65 17.34 -12.27
N SER A 5 -14.87 16.29 -12.32
CA SER A 5 -14.88 15.41 -13.49
C SER A 5 -16.30 14.89 -13.70
N THR A 6 -16.80 15.00 -14.94
CA THR A 6 -18.08 14.43 -15.33
C THR A 6 -17.93 13.04 -15.96
N ASP A 7 -16.69 12.52 -16.02
CA ASP A 7 -16.43 11.20 -16.54
C ASP A 7 -17.02 10.14 -15.60
N PRO A 8 -18.00 9.33 -16.07
CA PRO A 8 -18.64 8.30 -15.25
C PRO A 8 -17.66 7.28 -14.68
N LEU A 9 -16.56 7.00 -15.40
CA LEU A 9 -15.55 6.06 -14.94
C LEU A 9 -14.80 6.63 -13.73
N VAL A 10 -14.45 7.92 -13.77
CA VAL A 10 -13.78 8.60 -12.65
C VAL A 10 -14.66 8.58 -11.41
N GLU A 11 -15.96 8.90 -11.58
CA GLU A 11 -16.91 8.88 -10.47
C GLU A 11 -17.08 7.48 -9.87
N ALA A 12 -17.19 6.46 -10.72
CA ALA A 12 -17.32 5.08 -10.27
C ALA A 12 -16.09 4.63 -9.50
N LEU A 13 -14.88 4.90 -10.02
CA LEU A 13 -13.63 4.53 -9.37
C LEU A 13 -13.42 5.30 -8.06
N ALA A 14 -13.75 6.59 -8.03
CA ALA A 14 -13.65 7.40 -6.81
C ALA A 14 -14.55 6.85 -5.71
N THR A 15 -15.78 6.47 -6.04
CA THR A 15 -16.71 5.86 -5.09
C THR A 15 -16.18 4.53 -4.56
N GLN A 16 -15.66 3.66 -5.44
CA GLN A 16 -15.12 2.37 -5.04
C GLN A 16 -13.91 2.52 -4.13
N LEU A 17 -12.99 3.44 -4.45
CA LEU A 17 -11.82 3.70 -3.61
C LEU A 17 -12.20 4.17 -2.22
N ARG A 18 -13.19 5.06 -2.10
CA ARG A 18 -13.67 5.50 -0.78
C ARG A 18 -14.23 4.35 0.03
N LEU A 19 -15.02 3.49 -0.58
CA LEU A 19 -15.60 2.32 0.11
C LEU A 19 -14.52 1.34 0.54
N MET A 20 -13.54 1.07 -0.31
CA MET A 20 -12.40 0.21 0.02
C MET A 20 -11.60 0.79 1.20
N ASP A 21 -11.35 2.09 1.20
CA ASP A 21 -10.64 2.77 2.29
C ASP A 21 -11.41 2.65 3.61
N LEU A 22 -12.73 2.88 3.57
CA LEU A 22 -13.54 2.80 4.79
C LEU A 22 -13.60 1.38 5.36
N VAL A 23 -13.76 0.38 4.52
CA VAL A 23 -13.93 -1.01 4.97
C VAL A 23 -12.58 -1.65 5.31
N GLY A 24 -11.55 -1.39 4.51
CA GLY A 24 -10.24 -2.04 4.65
C GLY A 24 -9.30 -1.36 5.62
N TRP A 25 -9.43 -0.04 5.76
CA TRP A 25 -8.47 0.76 6.50
C TRP A 25 -8.36 0.40 7.99
N GLN A 26 -9.45 0.03 8.63
CA GLN A 26 -9.44 -0.31 10.05
C GLN A 26 -8.46 -1.45 10.36
N ARG A 27 -8.43 -2.48 9.52
CA ARG A 27 -7.53 -3.62 9.73
C ARG A 27 -6.08 -3.24 9.53
N ILE A 28 -5.81 -2.41 8.53
CA ILE A 28 -4.46 -1.92 8.26
C ILE A 28 -4.00 -0.99 9.36
N ALA A 29 -4.86 -0.08 9.81
CA ALA A 29 -4.54 0.84 10.89
C ALA A 29 -4.27 0.09 12.20
N THR A 30 -5.08 -0.91 12.52
CA THR A 30 -4.88 -1.76 13.70
C THR A 30 -3.56 -2.52 13.61
N TRP A 31 -3.28 -3.09 12.46
CA TRP A 31 -2.02 -3.80 12.23
C TRP A 31 -0.82 -2.86 12.37
N ALA A 32 -0.89 -1.68 11.77
CA ALA A 32 0.19 -0.69 11.85
C ALA A 32 0.43 -0.22 13.28
N GLU A 33 -0.64 0.01 14.04
CA GLU A 33 -0.57 0.38 15.45
C GLU A 33 0.07 -0.73 16.28
N GLN A 34 -0.34 -1.97 16.10
CA GLN A 34 0.23 -3.12 16.79
C GLN A 34 1.70 -3.35 16.43
N SER A 35 2.09 -3.01 15.22
CA SER A 35 3.46 -3.14 14.74
C SER A 35 4.31 -1.91 15.05
N GLU A 36 3.75 -0.89 15.70
CA GLU A 36 4.41 0.38 16.01
C GLU A 36 4.99 1.07 14.77
N LEU A 37 4.23 1.04 13.68
CA LEU A 37 4.60 1.69 12.43
C LEU A 37 3.87 3.02 12.27
N SER A 38 4.59 4.05 11.87
CA SER A 38 3.99 5.31 11.46
C SER A 38 3.40 5.19 10.05
N PHE A 39 2.61 6.18 9.66
CA PHE A 39 2.08 6.28 8.30
C PHE A 39 3.21 6.32 7.25
N GLU A 40 4.26 7.08 7.53
CA GLU A 40 5.43 7.19 6.64
C GLU A 40 6.16 5.86 6.52
N ASP A 41 6.33 5.14 7.62
CA ASP A 41 6.94 3.81 7.63
C ASP A 41 6.14 2.85 6.75
N LEU A 42 4.83 2.86 6.90
CA LEU A 42 3.92 2.02 6.12
C LEU A 42 4.03 2.31 4.62
N ARG A 43 4.03 3.58 4.25
CA ARG A 43 4.13 3.97 2.84
C ARG A 43 5.46 3.57 2.22
N LEU A 44 6.55 3.67 2.96
CA LEU A 44 7.86 3.20 2.49
C LEU A 44 7.91 1.69 2.31
N LEU A 45 7.31 0.95 3.23
CA LEU A 45 7.19 -0.51 3.07
C LEU A 45 6.41 -0.88 1.81
N LEU A 46 5.32 -0.16 1.53
CA LEU A 46 4.55 -0.36 0.31
C LEU A 46 5.37 -0.03 -0.94
N ALA A 47 6.15 1.04 -0.91
CA ALA A 47 7.03 1.41 -2.02
C ALA A 47 8.09 0.33 -2.27
N LEU A 48 8.68 -0.21 -1.20
CA LEU A 48 9.62 -1.31 -1.29
C LEU A 48 8.97 -2.57 -1.86
N ALA A 49 7.74 -2.85 -1.47
CA ALA A 49 6.97 -3.98 -2.00
C ALA A 49 6.79 -3.86 -3.53
N VAL A 50 6.44 -2.67 -4.01
CA VAL A 50 6.29 -2.41 -5.45
C VAL A 50 7.61 -2.60 -6.20
N LYS A 51 8.73 -2.22 -5.59
CA LYS A 51 10.06 -2.33 -6.20
C LYS A 51 10.75 -3.67 -6.00
N MET A 52 10.15 -4.58 -5.25
CA MET A 52 10.80 -5.83 -4.83
C MET A 52 11.30 -6.66 -6.01
N ASP A 53 10.54 -6.73 -7.09
CA ASP A 53 10.89 -7.50 -8.28
C ASP A 53 11.99 -6.84 -9.12
N ASP A 54 12.18 -5.54 -8.96
CA ASP A 54 13.21 -4.77 -9.67
C ASP A 54 14.56 -4.76 -8.95
N GLY A 55 14.62 -5.36 -7.76
CA GLY A 55 15.83 -5.38 -6.93
C GLY A 55 15.93 -4.19 -5.98
N PRO A 56 17.11 -3.95 -5.40
CA PRO A 56 17.30 -2.84 -4.47
C PRO A 56 17.03 -1.48 -5.12
N ALA A 57 16.49 -0.55 -4.34
CA ALA A 57 16.07 0.75 -4.81
C ALA A 57 16.79 1.88 -4.07
N ALA A 58 17.06 2.98 -4.78
CA ALA A 58 17.57 4.20 -4.19
C ALA A 58 16.47 4.93 -3.40
N ILE A 59 16.87 5.67 -2.39
CA ILE A 59 15.91 6.40 -1.56
C ILE A 59 15.05 7.37 -2.37
N SER A 60 15.60 7.99 -3.41
CA SER A 60 14.85 8.89 -4.27
C SER A 60 13.71 8.18 -4.99
N GLU A 61 13.93 6.96 -5.45
CA GLU A 61 12.89 6.15 -6.07
C GLU A 61 11.80 5.78 -5.07
N LEU A 62 12.19 5.40 -3.86
CA LEU A 62 11.25 5.05 -2.79
C LEU A 62 10.43 6.25 -2.35
N ALA A 63 11.07 7.41 -2.22
CA ALA A 63 10.41 8.66 -1.86
C ALA A 63 9.37 9.06 -2.91
N ASP A 64 9.72 8.97 -4.19
CA ASP A 64 8.79 9.28 -5.29
C ASP A 64 7.57 8.36 -5.27
N LEU A 65 7.78 7.05 -5.11
CA LEU A 65 6.68 6.10 -5.03
C LEU A 65 5.80 6.32 -3.80
N ALA A 66 6.42 6.62 -2.66
CA ALA A 66 5.69 6.85 -1.41
C ALA A 66 4.99 8.21 -1.39
N GLY A 67 5.36 9.13 -2.29
CA GLY A 67 4.81 10.48 -2.33
C GLY A 67 5.43 11.39 -1.27
N PHE A 68 6.69 11.18 -0.91
CA PHE A 68 7.39 11.94 0.12
C PHE A 68 8.56 12.73 -0.45
N SER A 69 8.88 13.84 0.22
CA SER A 69 10.16 14.50 0.05
C SER A 69 11.27 13.66 0.68
N LEU A 70 12.52 13.91 0.28
CA LEU A 70 13.67 13.23 0.89
C LEU A 70 13.77 13.51 2.39
N ASP A 71 13.38 14.72 2.82
CA ASP A 71 13.38 15.10 4.23
C ASP A 71 12.48 14.21 5.09
N VAL A 72 11.42 13.67 4.52
CA VAL A 72 10.53 12.70 5.18
C VAL A 72 11.03 11.28 4.99
N ALA A 73 11.51 10.95 3.80
CA ALA A 73 11.92 9.59 3.46
C ALA A 73 13.18 9.14 4.22
N TYR A 74 14.16 10.01 4.41
CA TYR A 74 15.40 9.65 5.11
C TYR A 74 15.15 9.20 6.55
N PRO A 75 14.45 9.96 7.39
CA PRO A 75 14.19 9.52 8.76
C PRO A 75 13.39 8.22 8.84
N ALA A 76 12.39 8.05 7.99
CA ALA A 76 11.58 6.84 7.96
C ALA A 76 12.41 5.62 7.54
N THR A 77 13.24 5.76 6.52
CA THR A 77 14.16 4.71 6.08
C THR A 77 15.13 4.33 7.20
N HIS A 78 15.66 5.33 7.88
CA HIS A 78 16.58 5.13 9.01
C HIS A 78 15.91 4.36 10.15
N ARG A 79 14.66 4.71 10.50
CA ARG A 79 13.90 3.98 11.52
C ARG A 79 13.68 2.52 11.13
N LEU A 80 13.25 2.28 9.90
CA LEU A 80 13.01 0.93 9.41
C LEU A 80 14.29 0.08 9.39
N ARG A 81 15.39 0.69 8.99
CA ARG A 81 16.70 0.03 9.02
C ARG A 81 17.13 -0.27 10.45
N GLY A 82 16.98 0.70 11.36
CA GLY A 82 17.33 0.52 12.77
C GLY A 82 16.52 -0.59 13.45
N ARG A 83 15.31 -0.85 12.97
CA ARG A 83 14.46 -1.94 13.47
C ARG A 83 14.74 -3.28 12.77
N GLY A 84 15.68 -3.30 11.83
CA GLY A 84 16.07 -4.53 11.14
C GLY A 84 15.19 -4.92 9.96
N TYR A 85 14.34 -4.03 9.47
CA TYR A 85 13.45 -4.32 8.37
C TYR A 85 14.07 -4.08 6.99
N LEU A 86 15.15 -3.30 6.93
CA LEU A 86 15.83 -2.98 5.67
C LEU A 86 17.28 -3.41 5.70
N ARG A 87 17.78 -3.79 4.53
CA ARG A 87 19.20 -3.90 4.24
C ARG A 87 19.63 -2.73 3.38
N GLU A 88 20.81 -2.22 3.62
CA GLU A 88 21.43 -1.18 2.81
C GLU A 88 22.78 -1.67 2.29
N GLY A 89 23.04 -1.47 1.01
CA GLY A 89 24.33 -1.70 0.39
C GLY A 89 24.49 -0.75 -0.78
N GLN A 90 25.62 -0.03 -0.84
CA GLN A 90 25.92 0.91 -1.94
C GLN A 90 24.83 1.93 -2.16
N ARG A 91 24.23 2.46 -1.09
CA ARG A 91 23.14 3.45 -1.10
C ARG A 91 21.83 2.94 -1.72
N LEU A 92 21.69 1.63 -1.83
CA LEU A 92 20.47 0.99 -2.26
C LEU A 92 19.83 0.27 -1.08
N TYR A 93 18.50 0.23 -1.05
CA TYR A 93 17.73 -0.37 0.02
C TYR A 93 16.92 -1.54 -0.50
N ALA A 94 16.86 -2.59 0.30
CA ALA A 94 16.02 -3.75 0.05
C ALA A 94 15.43 -4.22 1.37
N LEU A 95 14.36 -4.98 1.32
CA LEU A 95 13.79 -5.61 2.51
C LEU A 95 14.74 -6.70 3.02
N SER A 96 14.99 -6.66 4.33
CA SER A 96 15.62 -7.79 5.02
C SER A 96 14.65 -8.97 5.09
N GLU A 97 15.11 -10.11 5.56
CA GLU A 97 14.23 -11.26 5.84
C GLU A 97 13.11 -10.86 6.82
N ARG A 98 13.46 -10.14 7.88
CA ARG A 98 12.50 -9.61 8.84
C ARG A 98 11.53 -8.61 8.20
N GLY A 99 12.00 -7.79 7.27
CA GLY A 99 11.17 -6.87 6.51
C GLY A 99 10.19 -7.61 5.60
N GLN A 100 10.62 -8.70 4.99
CA GLN A 100 9.73 -9.54 4.17
C GLN A 100 8.64 -10.19 5.01
N GLU A 101 8.96 -10.64 6.22
CA GLU A 101 7.98 -11.18 7.16
C GLU A 101 6.95 -10.11 7.55
N LEU A 102 7.41 -8.89 7.84
CA LEU A 102 6.54 -7.76 8.15
C LEU A 102 5.63 -7.43 6.97
N LEU A 103 6.16 -7.45 5.75
CA LEU A 103 5.40 -7.21 4.54
C LEU A 103 4.33 -8.28 4.31
N ALA A 104 4.64 -9.54 4.61
CA ALA A 104 3.66 -10.62 4.52
C ALA A 104 2.51 -10.41 5.49
N MET A 105 2.77 -9.92 6.69
CA MET A 105 1.73 -9.55 7.67
C MET A 105 0.88 -8.39 7.17
N LEU A 106 1.50 -7.38 6.55
CA LEU A 106 0.79 -6.26 5.93
C LEU A 106 -0.10 -6.76 4.79
N ASP A 107 0.42 -7.61 3.93
CA ASP A 107 -0.35 -8.19 2.83
C ASP A 107 -1.57 -8.96 3.35
N ALA A 108 -1.41 -9.73 4.43
CA ALA A 108 -2.52 -10.44 5.07
C ALA A 108 -3.60 -9.46 5.59
N ALA A 109 -3.18 -8.36 6.23
CA ALA A 109 -4.11 -7.34 6.71
C ALA A 109 -4.84 -6.65 5.54
N HIS A 110 -4.15 -6.36 4.45
CA HIS A 110 -4.75 -5.83 3.23
C HIS A 110 -5.79 -6.78 2.67
N ARG A 111 -5.45 -8.07 2.55
CA ARG A 111 -6.36 -9.08 2.00
C ARG A 111 -7.60 -9.24 2.85
N GLU A 112 -7.48 -9.19 4.17
CA GLU A 112 -8.64 -9.20 5.07
C GLU A 112 -9.56 -8.00 4.82
N GLY A 113 -9.00 -6.81 4.68
CA GLY A 113 -9.75 -5.60 4.38
C GLY A 113 -10.45 -5.68 3.04
N ILE A 114 -9.75 -6.14 2.02
CA ILE A 114 -10.30 -6.33 0.67
C ILE A 114 -11.41 -7.39 0.71
N GLN A 115 -11.20 -8.49 1.40
CA GLN A 115 -12.21 -9.54 1.54
C GLN A 115 -13.48 -9.02 2.21
N ALA A 116 -13.33 -8.23 3.28
CA ALA A 116 -14.47 -7.62 3.95
C ALA A 116 -15.25 -6.68 3.01
N TYR A 117 -14.54 -5.94 2.16
CA TYR A 117 -15.16 -5.10 1.14
C TYR A 117 -15.90 -5.94 0.10
N VAL A 118 -15.26 -6.98 -0.43
CA VAL A 118 -15.85 -7.87 -1.44
C VAL A 118 -17.10 -8.56 -0.91
N ASP A 119 -17.10 -8.95 0.36
CA ASP A 119 -18.24 -9.61 1.00
C ASP A 119 -19.46 -8.70 1.11
N GLN A 120 -19.28 -7.38 1.03
CA GLN A 120 -20.38 -6.41 1.05
C GLN A 120 -20.96 -6.10 -0.33
N LEU A 121 -20.31 -6.54 -1.40
CA LEU A 121 -20.77 -6.32 -2.76
C LEU A 121 -21.96 -7.22 -3.08
N ASP A 122 -22.93 -6.66 -3.79
CA ASP A 122 -23.97 -7.49 -4.40
C ASP A 122 -23.42 -8.22 -5.65
N GLY A 123 -24.22 -9.13 -6.20
CA GLY A 123 -23.79 -9.93 -7.34
C GLY A 123 -23.46 -9.10 -8.59
N ASP A 124 -24.21 -8.03 -8.83
CA ASP A 124 -24.00 -7.16 -9.99
C ASP A 124 -22.72 -6.33 -9.85
N GLU A 125 -22.49 -5.78 -8.67
CA GLU A 125 -21.26 -5.02 -8.37
C GLU A 125 -20.02 -5.91 -8.51
N ARG A 126 -20.10 -7.13 -7.96
CA ARG A 126 -19.01 -8.09 -8.06
C ARG A 126 -18.71 -8.45 -9.51
N GLN A 127 -19.73 -8.69 -10.32
CA GLN A 127 -19.57 -9.00 -11.74
C GLN A 127 -18.93 -7.84 -12.50
N ARG A 128 -19.34 -6.61 -12.22
CA ARG A 128 -18.77 -5.42 -12.86
C ARG A 128 -17.29 -5.27 -12.55
N LEU A 129 -16.89 -5.48 -11.29
CA LEU A 129 -15.48 -5.44 -10.91
C LEU A 129 -14.68 -6.57 -11.55
N CYS A 130 -15.21 -7.78 -11.57
CA CYS A 130 -14.55 -8.91 -12.25
C CYS A 130 -14.31 -8.61 -13.72
N ARG A 131 -15.28 -8.02 -14.43
CA ARG A 131 -15.12 -7.63 -15.83
C ARG A 131 -14.06 -6.56 -15.98
N ALA A 132 -14.06 -5.55 -15.10
CA ALA A 132 -13.10 -4.46 -15.16
C ALA A 132 -11.65 -4.95 -15.00
N PHE A 133 -11.42 -5.96 -14.18
CA PHE A 133 -10.09 -6.55 -13.98
C PHE A 133 -9.84 -7.79 -14.85
N ALA A 134 -10.74 -8.11 -15.78
CA ALA A 134 -10.63 -9.28 -16.66
C ALA A 134 -10.44 -10.60 -15.88
N ILE A 135 -11.11 -10.73 -14.75
CA ILE A 135 -11.03 -11.91 -13.91
C ILE A 135 -12.12 -12.91 -14.33
N PRO A 136 -11.80 -14.19 -14.54
CA PRO A 136 -12.80 -15.24 -14.78
C PRO A 136 -13.75 -15.36 -13.59
N ARG A 137 -15.00 -15.67 -13.90
CA ARG A 137 -16.00 -15.92 -12.86
C ARG A 137 -15.84 -17.28 -12.22
#